data_a0eef961db716af31f03be386df0de4d
#
_entry.id   a0eef961db716af31f03be386df0de4d
#
_cell.length_a   1.000
_cell.length_b   1.000
_cell.length_c   1.000
_cell.angle_alpha   90.00
_cell.angle_beta   90.00
_cell.angle_gamma   90.00
#
_symmetry.space_group_name_H-M   'P 1'
#
loop_
_entity.id
_entity.type
_entity.pdbx_description
1 polymer ?
#
loop_
_entity_poly.entity_id
_entity_poly.type
_entity_poly.pdbx_seq_one_letter_code
_entity_poly.pdbx_strand_id
1 'polypeptide(L)'
;MGPPGPTGATGPTGATGNTGATGTTGVTGADGAIGPTGPIGDPGPQGEPGPQGEPGPQGEQGPQGETGATPIVRVGSTTTSEPGTPADVSYVETPDGIELNFIIPRGDTGPGGGGGGLLAYGGKYNDSAQTLNLLIGAEQQLPLPVDMSASNVDLAPVNALTIVTSGVYEINYMFNASASLGAAVTLAVRRNGAAIPSTEERHLLAIATESIYSGSVIEPLSAGDIIDMAVSAAIALTLTLSTGVTVTLSVKRLNDALAN
;
A
#
# COMPACT_ATOMS: atom_id res chain seq x y z
N MET A 1 -5.64 -5.11 1.09
CA MET A 1 -4.20 -5.44 1.12
C MET A 1 -4.08 -6.92 1.44
N GLY A 2 -3.48 -7.70 0.55
CA GLY A 2 -3.14 -9.09 0.86
C GLY A 2 -2.00 -9.16 1.88
N PRO A 3 -1.86 -10.28 2.60
CA PRO A 3 -0.75 -10.47 3.52
C PRO A 3 0.58 -10.40 2.75
N PRO A 4 1.68 -9.97 3.41
CA PRO A 4 3.01 -10.00 2.83
C PRO A 4 3.34 -11.39 2.30
N GLY A 5 4.01 -11.48 1.17
CA GLY A 5 4.50 -12.73 0.63
C GLY A 5 5.43 -13.46 1.61
N PRO A 6 5.58 -14.78 1.50
CA PRO A 6 6.45 -15.53 2.37
C PRO A 6 7.91 -15.05 2.20
N THR A 7 8.64 -15.04 3.31
CA THR A 7 10.09 -14.74 3.31
C THR A 7 10.79 -15.73 2.40
N GLY A 8 11.70 -15.26 1.55
CA GLY A 8 12.52 -16.10 0.68
C GLY A 8 13.25 -17.18 1.49
N ALA A 9 13.46 -18.35 0.88
CA ALA A 9 14.17 -19.44 1.52
C ALA A 9 15.61 -19.02 1.86
N THR A 10 16.07 -19.42 3.05
CA THR A 10 17.47 -19.22 3.46
C THR A 10 18.38 -19.98 2.49
N GLY A 11 19.43 -19.33 1.99
CA GLY A 11 20.42 -19.96 1.12
C GLY A 11 21.06 -21.19 1.79
N PRO A 12 21.55 -22.16 1.03
CA PRO A 12 22.22 -23.34 1.58
C PRO A 12 23.46 -22.93 2.36
N THR A 13 23.75 -23.66 3.43
CA THR A 13 24.98 -23.48 4.21
C THR A 13 26.19 -23.72 3.32
N GLY A 14 27.22 -22.87 3.40
CA GLY A 14 28.47 -23.04 2.68
C GLY A 14 29.11 -24.39 2.98
N ALA A 15 29.83 -24.94 2.01
CA ALA A 15 30.53 -26.21 2.19
C ALA A 15 31.58 -26.08 3.30
N THR A 16 31.75 -27.17 4.09
CA THR A 16 32.77 -27.23 5.12
C THR A 16 34.15 -27.17 4.45
N GLY A 17 35.07 -26.37 5.00
CA GLY A 17 36.46 -26.28 4.52
C GLY A 17 37.18 -27.63 4.60
N ASN A 18 38.12 -27.85 3.70
CA ASN A 18 38.95 -29.05 3.69
C ASN A 18 39.75 -29.15 4.98
N THR A 19 39.93 -30.40 5.48
CA THR A 19 40.81 -30.69 6.62
C THR A 19 42.25 -30.27 6.26
N GLY A 20 42.92 -29.60 7.17
CA GLY A 20 44.33 -29.22 7.01
C GLY A 20 45.22 -30.43 6.76
N ALA A 21 46.29 -30.24 6.00
CA ALA A 21 47.26 -31.32 5.74
C ALA A 21 47.94 -31.73 7.06
N THR A 22 48.21 -33.04 7.16
CA THR A 22 48.97 -33.59 8.29
C THR A 22 50.36 -32.97 8.34
N GLY A 23 50.80 -32.54 9.52
CA GLY A 23 52.16 -32.00 9.72
C GLY A 23 53.24 -33.00 9.29
N THR A 24 54.35 -32.49 8.77
CA THR A 24 55.49 -33.31 8.39
C THR A 24 56.14 -33.95 9.63
N THR A 25 56.60 -35.22 9.49
CA THR A 25 57.31 -35.92 10.54
C THR A 25 58.56 -35.15 10.95
N GLY A 26 58.78 -34.97 12.24
CA GLY A 26 60.01 -34.34 12.74
C GLY A 26 61.28 -35.02 12.27
N VAL A 27 62.28 -34.20 12.03
CA VAL A 27 63.63 -34.73 11.67
C VAL A 27 64.24 -35.57 12.81
N THR A 28 64.85 -36.65 12.48
CA THR A 28 65.58 -37.50 13.42
C THR A 28 66.68 -36.69 14.11
N GLY A 29 66.80 -36.81 15.43
CA GLY A 29 67.83 -36.10 16.21
C GLY A 29 69.24 -36.54 15.71
N ALA A 30 70.17 -35.61 15.76
CA ALA A 30 71.58 -35.87 15.37
C ALA A 30 72.23 -36.88 16.30
N ASP A 31 73.03 -37.81 15.73
CA ASP A 31 73.80 -38.80 16.43
C ASP A 31 74.80 -38.10 17.40
N GLY A 32 74.85 -38.61 18.64
CA GLY A 32 75.80 -38.15 19.63
C GLY A 32 77.23 -38.32 19.24
N ALA A 33 78.16 -37.40 19.65
CA ALA A 33 79.59 -37.43 19.38
C ALA A 33 80.20 -38.70 19.89
N ILE A 34 81.02 -39.33 19.03
CA ILE A 34 81.82 -40.54 19.35
C ILE A 34 82.89 -40.15 20.40
N GLY A 35 82.82 -40.77 21.56
CA GLY A 35 83.83 -40.62 22.58
C GLY A 35 85.20 -41.21 22.19
N PRO A 36 86.33 -40.71 22.78
CA PRO A 36 87.65 -41.20 22.47
C PRO A 36 87.78 -42.72 22.82
N THR A 37 88.40 -43.44 21.93
CA THR A 37 88.49 -44.85 21.79
C THR A 37 88.73 -45.65 23.09
N GLY A 38 87.64 -46.11 23.65
CA GLY A 38 87.59 -47.28 24.58
C GLY A 38 87.11 -48.53 23.82
N PRO A 39 87.17 -49.73 24.38
CA PRO A 39 86.56 -50.88 23.74
C PRO A 39 85.15 -50.53 23.34
N ILE A 40 84.84 -50.81 22.11
CA ILE A 40 83.57 -50.44 21.48
C ILE A 40 82.45 -50.80 22.44
N GLY A 41 81.90 -49.72 23.07
CA GLY A 41 80.67 -49.84 23.82
C GLY A 41 79.51 -50.06 22.86
N ASP A 42 78.53 -50.83 23.28
CA ASP A 42 77.31 -51.09 22.52
C ASP A 42 76.74 -49.76 21.97
N PRO A 43 76.33 -49.78 20.73
CA PRO A 43 75.63 -48.59 20.21
C PRO A 43 74.56 -48.18 21.19
N GLY A 44 74.60 -46.89 21.56
CA GLY A 44 73.53 -46.31 22.41
C GLY A 44 72.16 -46.60 21.81
N PRO A 45 71.15 -46.71 22.67
CA PRO A 45 69.83 -46.97 22.19
C PRO A 45 69.42 -45.82 21.21
N GLN A 46 68.79 -46.19 20.12
CA GLN A 46 68.27 -45.23 19.14
C GLN A 46 67.38 -44.26 19.85
N GLY A 47 67.58 -42.98 19.62
CA GLY A 47 66.67 -41.90 20.21
C GLY A 47 65.22 -42.16 19.87
N GLU A 48 64.36 -41.86 20.78
CA GLU A 48 62.92 -41.97 20.53
C GLU A 48 62.50 -41.11 19.36
N PRO A 49 61.58 -41.59 18.53
CA PRO A 49 61.04 -40.80 17.45
C PRO A 49 60.45 -39.50 18.06
N GLY A 50 60.66 -38.35 17.41
CA GLY A 50 60.06 -37.09 17.80
C GLY A 50 58.52 -37.21 17.87
N PRO A 51 57.89 -36.47 18.75
CA PRO A 51 56.44 -36.47 18.83
C PRO A 51 55.82 -36.08 17.50
N GLN A 52 54.71 -36.72 17.16
CA GLN A 52 53.97 -36.42 15.97
C GLN A 52 53.52 -34.93 16.03
N GLY A 53 53.64 -34.19 14.95
CA GLY A 53 53.19 -32.85 14.86
C GLY A 53 51.68 -32.77 15.11
N GLU A 54 51.25 -31.72 15.75
CA GLU A 54 49.83 -31.48 16.02
C GLU A 54 49.05 -31.38 14.69
N PRO A 55 47.82 -31.88 14.64
CA PRO A 55 46.94 -31.67 13.49
C PRO A 55 46.83 -30.19 13.17
N GLY A 56 46.84 -29.82 11.92
CA GLY A 56 46.61 -28.46 11.48
C GLY A 56 45.23 -27.96 11.96
N PRO A 57 45.08 -26.68 12.21
CA PRO A 57 43.78 -26.12 12.60
C PRO A 57 42.74 -26.43 11.52
N GLN A 58 41.52 -26.66 11.95
CA GLN A 58 40.38 -26.84 11.05
C GLN A 58 40.23 -25.58 10.18
N GLY A 59 39.98 -25.75 8.90
CA GLY A 59 39.72 -24.64 7.99
C GLY A 59 38.50 -23.84 8.46
N GLU A 60 38.51 -22.56 8.23
CA GLU A 60 37.37 -21.67 8.55
C GLU A 60 36.13 -22.09 7.76
N GLN A 61 34.98 -21.95 8.39
CA GLN A 61 33.70 -22.20 7.73
C GLN A 61 33.52 -21.21 6.57
N GLY A 62 33.12 -21.71 5.42
CA GLY A 62 32.78 -20.86 4.28
C GLY A 62 31.75 -19.79 4.64
N PRO A 63 31.80 -18.64 4.00
CA PRO A 63 30.80 -17.58 4.23
C PRO A 63 29.38 -18.09 3.94
N GLN A 64 28.43 -17.62 4.69
CA GLN A 64 27.02 -17.91 4.43
C GLN A 64 26.63 -17.41 3.03
N GLY A 65 25.87 -18.20 2.30
CA GLY A 65 25.33 -17.80 1.00
C GLY A 65 24.53 -16.50 1.11
N GLU A 66 24.56 -15.70 0.08
CA GLU A 66 23.79 -14.45 0.02
C GLU A 66 22.29 -14.76 0.10
N THR A 67 21.56 -13.86 0.75
CA THR A 67 20.09 -13.93 0.80
C THR A 67 19.55 -13.79 -0.62
N GLY A 68 18.65 -14.67 -1.03
CA GLY A 68 18.01 -14.58 -2.35
C GLY A 68 17.37 -13.19 -2.55
N ALA A 69 17.50 -12.68 -3.74
CA ALA A 69 16.87 -11.40 -4.09
C ALA A 69 15.35 -11.48 -3.91
N THR A 70 14.76 -10.46 -3.30
CA THR A 70 13.30 -10.35 -3.20
C THR A 70 12.76 -10.05 -4.60
N PRO A 71 11.88 -10.87 -5.17
CA PRO A 71 11.32 -10.58 -6.48
C PRO A 71 10.52 -9.29 -6.45
N ILE A 72 10.71 -8.46 -7.46
CA ILE A 72 10.01 -7.18 -7.62
C ILE A 72 8.74 -7.47 -8.43
N VAL A 73 7.59 -7.01 -7.91
CA VAL A 73 6.33 -6.99 -8.66
C VAL A 73 6.07 -5.56 -9.11
N ARG A 74 5.95 -5.37 -10.42
CA ARG A 74 5.63 -4.07 -11.02
C ARG A 74 4.32 -4.14 -11.78
N VAL A 75 3.65 -3.01 -11.88
CA VAL A 75 2.53 -2.85 -12.81
C VAL A 75 3.11 -2.32 -14.14
N GLY A 76 2.94 -3.09 -15.19
CA GLY A 76 3.38 -2.73 -16.54
C GLY A 76 2.33 -1.86 -17.22
N SER A 77 1.30 -2.46 -17.78
CA SER A 77 0.24 -1.73 -18.46
C SER A 77 -1.11 -1.98 -17.81
N THR A 78 -1.97 -0.95 -17.86
CA THR A 78 -3.39 -1.09 -17.52
C THR A 78 -4.20 -0.60 -18.71
N THR A 79 -4.94 -1.49 -19.34
CA THR A 79 -5.77 -1.21 -20.51
C THR A 79 -7.24 -1.36 -20.14
N THR A 80 -8.05 -0.40 -20.54
CA THR A 80 -9.50 -0.51 -20.41
C THR A 80 -10.08 -1.19 -21.65
N SER A 81 -10.90 -2.24 -21.45
CA SER A 81 -11.59 -2.93 -22.54
C SER A 81 -13.08 -2.60 -22.57
N GLU A 82 -13.77 -3.05 -23.63
CA GLU A 82 -15.21 -2.84 -23.77
C GLU A 82 -16.00 -3.61 -22.70
N PRO A 83 -17.21 -3.14 -22.35
CA PRO A 83 -18.13 -3.84 -21.46
C PRO A 83 -18.39 -5.28 -21.89
N GLY A 84 -18.54 -6.18 -20.92
CA GLY A 84 -18.81 -7.59 -21.20
C GLY A 84 -17.58 -8.43 -21.59
N THR A 85 -16.40 -7.82 -21.79
CA THR A 85 -15.15 -8.57 -21.93
C THR A 85 -14.71 -9.06 -20.55
N PRO A 86 -14.15 -10.28 -20.42
CA PRO A 86 -13.58 -10.72 -19.16
C PRO A 86 -12.42 -9.80 -18.72
N ALA A 87 -12.32 -9.54 -17.43
CA ALA A 87 -11.10 -8.98 -16.86
C ALA A 87 -9.97 -10.01 -17.02
N ASP A 88 -8.79 -9.54 -17.38
CA ASP A 88 -7.62 -10.40 -17.54
C ASP A 88 -6.41 -9.80 -16.84
N VAL A 89 -5.58 -10.68 -16.30
CA VAL A 89 -4.29 -10.32 -15.72
C VAL A 89 -3.24 -11.25 -16.33
N SER A 90 -2.37 -10.68 -17.11
CA SER A 90 -1.21 -11.37 -17.64
C SER A 90 0.07 -10.89 -16.96
N TYR A 91 1.10 -11.68 -17.02
CA TYR A 91 2.40 -11.29 -16.48
C TYR A 91 3.53 -11.56 -17.49
N VAL A 92 4.58 -10.78 -17.35
CA VAL A 92 5.83 -10.97 -18.06
C VAL A 92 6.92 -11.17 -17.02
N GLU A 93 7.71 -12.22 -17.17
CA GLU A 93 8.87 -12.44 -16.34
C GLU A 93 10.00 -11.46 -16.73
N THR A 94 10.60 -10.85 -15.73
CA THR A 94 11.73 -9.95 -15.88
C THR A 94 12.92 -10.50 -15.06
N PRO A 95 14.16 -10.09 -15.33
CA PRO A 95 15.30 -10.55 -14.55
C PRO A 95 15.19 -10.30 -13.04
N ASP A 96 14.43 -9.28 -12.64
CA ASP A 96 14.29 -8.84 -11.25
C ASP A 96 12.95 -9.26 -10.61
N GLY A 97 12.05 -9.92 -11.35
CA GLY A 97 10.72 -10.29 -10.85
C GLY A 97 9.68 -10.43 -11.94
N ILE A 98 8.47 -9.91 -11.69
CA ILE A 98 7.37 -9.97 -12.66
C ILE A 98 6.76 -8.59 -12.90
N GLU A 99 6.26 -8.39 -14.11
CA GLU A 99 5.47 -7.24 -14.52
C GLU A 99 4.04 -7.69 -14.82
N LEU A 100 3.08 -7.14 -14.10
CA LEU A 100 1.65 -7.46 -14.24
C LEU A 100 1.00 -6.48 -15.22
N ASN A 101 0.29 -7.03 -16.20
CA ASN A 101 -0.51 -6.26 -17.14
C ASN A 101 -1.99 -6.56 -16.89
N PHE A 102 -2.79 -5.51 -16.81
CA PHE A 102 -4.21 -5.60 -16.48
C PHE A 102 -5.06 -5.19 -17.67
N ILE A 103 -6.08 -5.98 -17.97
CA ILE A 103 -7.20 -5.60 -18.82
C ILE A 103 -8.41 -5.45 -17.91
N ILE A 104 -8.90 -4.21 -17.76
CA ILE A 104 -10.04 -3.91 -16.89
C ILE A 104 -11.22 -3.55 -17.78
N PRO A 105 -12.27 -4.38 -17.85
CA PRO A 105 -13.46 -4.06 -18.61
C PRO A 105 -14.16 -2.85 -18.00
N ARG A 106 -14.66 -1.97 -18.84
CA ARG A 106 -15.62 -0.96 -18.38
C ARG A 106 -16.85 -1.69 -17.83
N GLY A 107 -17.45 -1.14 -16.81
CA GLY A 107 -18.76 -1.62 -16.37
C GLY A 107 -19.76 -1.59 -17.53
N ASP A 108 -20.68 -2.54 -17.54
CA ASP A 108 -21.78 -2.53 -18.50
C ASP A 108 -22.50 -1.18 -18.42
N THR A 109 -22.82 -0.64 -19.57
CA THR A 109 -23.85 0.40 -19.62
C THR A 109 -25.09 -0.21 -19.00
N GLY A 110 -25.55 0.34 -17.88
CA GLY A 110 -26.75 -0.18 -17.21
C GLY A 110 -27.91 -0.36 -18.19
N PRO A 111 -28.90 -1.22 -17.90
CA PRO A 111 -29.99 -1.56 -18.81
C PRO A 111 -30.60 -0.27 -19.38
N GLY A 112 -30.37 -0.05 -20.66
CA GLY A 112 -30.62 1.21 -21.32
C GLY A 112 -32.10 1.52 -21.46
N GLY A 113 -32.47 2.66 -20.95
CA GLY A 113 -33.39 3.50 -21.70
C GLY A 113 -32.63 4.05 -22.90
N GLY A 114 -33.07 3.80 -24.11
CA GLY A 114 -32.38 4.05 -25.37
C GLY A 114 -31.66 5.42 -25.47
N GLY A 115 -30.38 5.35 -25.74
CA GLY A 115 -29.52 6.52 -25.96
C GLY A 115 -28.34 6.55 -25.00
N GLY A 116 -27.29 5.83 -25.28
CA GLY A 116 -26.02 5.54 -24.62
C GLY A 116 -25.25 6.62 -23.90
N GLY A 117 -25.80 7.30 -22.91
CA GLY A 117 -25.06 8.19 -22.03
C GLY A 117 -25.62 8.12 -20.61
N LEU A 118 -24.79 8.37 -19.60
CA LEU A 118 -25.30 8.61 -18.25
C LEU A 118 -26.36 9.70 -18.30
N LEU A 119 -27.57 9.42 -17.80
CA LEU A 119 -28.72 10.32 -17.89
C LEU A 119 -28.45 11.67 -17.21
N ALA A 120 -27.73 11.67 -16.13
CA ALA A 120 -27.17 12.82 -15.47
C ALA A 120 -26.02 12.39 -14.59
N TYR A 121 -24.96 13.16 -14.56
CA TYR A 121 -23.82 12.94 -13.69
C TYR A 121 -23.08 14.26 -13.48
N GLY A 122 -22.37 14.36 -12.39
CA GLY A 122 -21.50 15.49 -12.11
C GLY A 122 -20.85 15.35 -10.75
N GLY A 123 -19.84 16.13 -10.50
CA GLY A 123 -19.16 16.12 -9.22
C GLY A 123 -18.23 17.29 -9.04
N LYS A 124 -17.77 17.44 -7.81
CA LYS A 124 -16.78 18.43 -7.41
C LYS A 124 -15.78 17.78 -6.44
N TYR A 125 -14.60 18.38 -6.35
CA TYR A 125 -13.60 17.94 -5.40
C TYR A 125 -12.75 19.09 -4.88
N ASN A 126 -12.03 18.83 -3.80
CA ASN A 126 -10.96 19.67 -3.30
C ASN A 126 -9.61 18.97 -3.46
N ASP A 127 -8.65 19.65 -4.05
CA ASP A 127 -7.26 19.21 -4.22
C ASP A 127 -6.25 20.14 -3.54
N SER A 128 -6.74 21.18 -2.89
CA SER A 128 -5.94 22.23 -2.32
C SER A 128 -5.83 22.08 -0.81
N ALA A 129 -4.62 22.27 -0.28
CA ALA A 129 -4.42 22.28 1.15
C ALA A 129 -5.15 23.48 1.79
N GLN A 130 -5.95 23.22 2.81
CA GLN A 130 -6.62 24.25 3.58
C GLN A 130 -6.93 23.78 5.00
N THR A 131 -7.22 24.77 5.83
CA THR A 131 -7.52 24.57 7.25
C THR A 131 -8.94 25.03 7.54
N LEU A 132 -9.73 24.18 8.20
CA LEU A 132 -11.09 24.47 8.61
C LEU A 132 -11.16 24.53 10.13
N ASN A 133 -11.64 25.65 10.67
CA ASN A 133 -11.82 25.82 12.11
C ASN A 133 -13.27 25.49 12.48
N LEU A 134 -13.47 24.33 13.08
CA LEU A 134 -14.79 23.91 13.54
C LEU A 134 -15.13 24.54 14.89
N LEU A 135 -16.26 25.19 14.96
CA LEU A 135 -16.86 25.66 16.20
C LEU A 135 -17.74 24.55 16.79
N ILE A 136 -17.92 24.57 18.10
CA ILE A 136 -18.72 23.60 18.84
C ILE A 136 -20.15 23.55 18.29
N GLY A 137 -20.56 22.39 17.81
CA GLY A 137 -21.91 22.13 17.31
C GLY A 137 -22.30 22.86 16.02
N ALA A 138 -21.38 23.62 15.42
CA ALA A 138 -21.65 24.27 14.14
C ALA A 138 -21.29 23.31 12.99
N GLU A 139 -22.12 23.30 11.96
CA GLU A 139 -21.81 22.64 10.69
C GLU A 139 -20.95 23.56 9.82
N GLN A 140 -19.87 23.02 9.31
CA GLN A 140 -19.00 23.69 8.35
C GLN A 140 -19.12 23.00 7.01
N GLN A 141 -19.57 23.73 5.99
CA GLN A 141 -19.57 23.23 4.61
C GLN A 141 -18.15 22.92 4.17
N LEU A 142 -17.96 21.76 3.54
CA LEU A 142 -16.66 21.35 3.02
C LEU A 142 -16.36 22.03 1.68
N PRO A 143 -15.11 22.41 1.45
CA PRO A 143 -14.69 23.04 0.20
C PRO A 143 -14.68 22.03 -0.95
N LEU A 144 -15.28 22.41 -2.06
CA LEU A 144 -15.35 21.66 -3.31
C LEU A 144 -15.15 22.64 -4.50
N PRO A 145 -13.96 23.25 -4.63
CA PRO A 145 -13.75 24.32 -5.59
C PRO A 145 -13.56 23.84 -7.03
N VAL A 146 -13.23 22.57 -7.25
CA VAL A 146 -12.88 22.04 -8.57
C VAL A 146 -14.02 21.21 -9.14
N ASP A 147 -14.42 21.54 -10.36
CA ASP A 147 -15.48 20.85 -11.09
C ASP A 147 -14.96 19.59 -11.79
N MET A 148 -15.73 18.51 -11.72
CA MET A 148 -15.58 17.33 -12.57
C MET A 148 -16.40 17.52 -13.85
N SER A 149 -16.23 16.58 -14.80
CA SER A 149 -17.14 16.54 -15.97
C SER A 149 -18.57 16.32 -15.51
N ALA A 150 -19.52 17.05 -16.11
CA ALA A 150 -20.94 16.96 -15.75
C ALA A 150 -21.82 16.94 -17.01
N SER A 151 -23.00 16.31 -16.84
CA SER A 151 -24.11 16.35 -17.77
C SER A 151 -25.41 16.36 -16.99
N ASN A 152 -26.30 17.31 -17.23
CA ASN A 152 -27.57 17.46 -16.51
C ASN A 152 -27.42 17.56 -14.97
N VAL A 153 -26.29 18.08 -14.52
CA VAL A 153 -25.99 18.49 -13.15
C VAL A 153 -25.32 19.87 -13.24
N ASP A 154 -25.82 20.84 -12.53
CA ASP A 154 -25.24 22.18 -12.50
C ASP A 154 -24.15 22.26 -11.43
N LEU A 155 -22.96 22.65 -11.82
CA LEU A 155 -21.79 22.83 -10.96
C LEU A 155 -21.52 24.29 -10.61
N ALA A 156 -22.36 25.24 -11.04
CA ALA A 156 -22.17 26.66 -10.76
C ALA A 156 -22.17 27.04 -9.26
N PRO A 157 -22.93 26.37 -8.36
CA PRO A 157 -22.84 26.67 -6.95
C PRO A 157 -21.46 26.38 -6.38
N VAL A 158 -20.96 27.29 -5.56
CA VAL A 158 -19.68 27.07 -4.85
C VAL A 158 -19.87 25.97 -3.81
N ASN A 159 -18.97 24.97 -3.83
CA ASN A 159 -18.96 23.85 -2.90
C ASN A 159 -20.24 22.99 -2.89
N ALA A 160 -21.04 23.02 -3.95
CA ALA A 160 -22.28 22.26 -4.06
C ALA A 160 -22.57 21.87 -5.51
N LEU A 161 -23.53 20.96 -5.69
CA LEU A 161 -24.08 20.54 -6.99
C LEU A 161 -25.57 20.89 -6.99
N THR A 162 -26.14 21.28 -8.14
CA THR A 162 -27.60 21.38 -8.30
C THR A 162 -28.09 20.31 -9.26
N ILE A 163 -29.11 19.58 -8.84
CA ILE A 163 -29.78 18.57 -9.65
C ILE A 163 -30.67 19.25 -10.69
N VAL A 164 -30.44 18.98 -11.96
CA VAL A 164 -31.23 19.56 -13.06
C VAL A 164 -32.45 18.71 -13.39
N THR A 165 -32.34 17.41 -13.26
CA THR A 165 -33.42 16.47 -13.62
C THR A 165 -33.74 15.54 -12.46
N SER A 166 -35.02 15.46 -12.07
CA SER A 166 -35.46 14.56 -11.00
C SER A 166 -35.17 13.10 -11.35
N GLY A 167 -34.89 12.27 -10.35
CA GLY A 167 -34.58 10.86 -10.52
C GLY A 167 -34.03 10.23 -9.26
N VAL A 168 -33.65 8.96 -9.38
CA VAL A 168 -32.90 8.23 -8.35
C VAL A 168 -31.42 8.36 -8.65
N TYR A 169 -30.67 8.85 -7.70
CA TYR A 169 -29.25 9.12 -7.84
C TYR A 169 -28.42 8.29 -6.88
N GLU A 170 -27.30 7.82 -7.35
CA GLU A 170 -26.19 7.38 -6.53
C GLU A 170 -25.32 8.60 -6.20
N ILE A 171 -25.12 8.84 -4.92
CA ILE A 171 -24.28 9.92 -4.40
C ILE A 171 -23.03 9.27 -3.80
N ASN A 172 -21.88 9.56 -4.35
CA ASN A 172 -20.60 9.08 -3.84
C ASN A 172 -19.83 10.24 -3.20
N TYR A 173 -19.25 9.98 -2.05
CA TYR A 173 -18.52 11.00 -1.30
C TYR A 173 -17.27 10.43 -0.64
N MET A 174 -16.27 11.29 -0.49
CA MET A 174 -15.03 10.98 0.23
C MET A 174 -14.58 12.22 1.00
N PHE A 175 -14.04 11.97 2.19
CA PHE A 175 -13.43 12.98 3.04
C PHE A 175 -12.13 12.44 3.62
N ASN A 176 -11.04 13.20 3.45
CA ASN A 176 -9.72 12.91 3.99
C ASN A 176 -9.20 14.14 4.73
N ALA A 177 -8.97 14.01 6.02
CA ALA A 177 -8.45 15.08 6.84
C ALA A 177 -7.65 14.56 8.02
N SER A 178 -6.81 15.43 8.57
CA SER A 178 -6.24 15.28 9.90
C SER A 178 -6.81 16.33 10.86
N ALA A 179 -6.71 16.09 12.14
CA ALA A 179 -7.22 16.99 13.17
C ALA A 179 -6.10 17.51 14.08
N SER A 180 -6.28 18.73 14.61
CA SER A 180 -5.35 19.31 15.60
C SER A 180 -5.37 18.59 16.95
N LEU A 181 -6.44 17.86 17.23
CA LEU A 181 -6.58 16.98 18.40
C LEU A 181 -7.48 15.78 18.04
N GLY A 182 -7.30 14.65 18.73
CA GLY A 182 -8.12 13.46 18.53
C GLY A 182 -9.56 13.74 18.93
N ALA A 183 -10.46 13.73 17.97
CA ALA A 183 -11.87 14.03 18.19
C ALA A 183 -12.77 13.32 17.19
N ALA A 184 -13.99 13.07 17.61
CA ALA A 184 -15.02 12.61 16.70
C ALA A 184 -15.63 13.81 15.97
N VAL A 185 -15.73 13.68 14.66
CA VAL A 185 -16.47 14.58 13.79
C VAL A 185 -17.66 13.84 13.20
N THR A 186 -18.72 14.57 12.88
CA THR A 186 -19.85 14.04 12.12
C THR A 186 -19.77 14.59 10.71
N LEU A 187 -19.67 13.68 9.74
CA LEU A 187 -19.72 13.99 8.31
C LEU A 187 -21.13 13.74 7.80
N ALA A 188 -21.63 14.59 6.95
CA ALA A 188 -22.91 14.42 6.28
C ALA A 188 -22.89 14.96 4.86
N VAL A 189 -23.55 14.25 3.95
CA VAL A 189 -24.02 14.82 2.69
C VAL A 189 -25.35 15.50 3.00
N ARG A 190 -25.54 16.71 2.49
CA ARG A 190 -26.77 17.49 2.76
C ARG A 190 -27.54 17.72 1.45
N ARG A 191 -28.84 17.71 1.58
CA ARG A 191 -29.78 18.14 0.55
C ARG A 191 -30.48 19.42 1.02
N ASN A 192 -30.31 20.49 0.28
CA ASN A 192 -30.90 21.83 0.60
C ASN A 192 -30.49 22.29 2.02
N GLY A 193 -29.25 21.99 2.44
CA GLY A 193 -28.74 22.37 3.76
C GLY A 193 -29.10 21.42 4.91
N ALA A 194 -29.94 20.40 4.68
CA ALA A 194 -30.31 19.41 5.68
C ALA A 194 -29.56 18.09 5.41
N ALA A 195 -29.02 17.46 6.46
CA ALA A 195 -28.33 16.20 6.33
C ALA A 195 -29.25 15.11 5.74
N ILE A 196 -28.71 14.31 4.81
CA ILE A 196 -29.34 13.06 4.37
C ILE A 196 -29.02 12.03 5.44
N PRO A 197 -30.01 11.50 6.19
CA PRO A 197 -29.75 10.70 7.40
C PRO A 197 -28.89 9.47 7.15
N SER A 198 -28.98 8.85 5.99
CA SER A 198 -28.19 7.68 5.60
C SER A 198 -26.69 7.97 5.37
N THR A 199 -26.30 9.24 5.31
CA THR A 199 -24.92 9.70 5.13
C THR A 199 -24.32 10.32 6.39
N GLU A 200 -25.12 10.49 7.45
CA GLU A 200 -24.66 11.08 8.68
C GLU A 200 -23.87 10.08 9.50
N GLU A 201 -22.55 10.18 9.42
CA GLU A 201 -21.65 9.25 10.07
C GLU A 201 -20.68 9.96 11.00
N ARG A 202 -20.45 9.33 12.16
CA ARG A 202 -19.50 9.81 13.16
C ARG A 202 -18.16 9.12 13.00
N HIS A 203 -17.12 9.88 12.73
CA HIS A 203 -15.77 9.41 12.50
C HIS A 203 -14.79 9.92 13.57
N LEU A 204 -13.84 9.09 13.98
CA LEU A 204 -12.78 9.48 14.89
C LEU A 204 -11.54 9.88 14.09
N LEU A 205 -11.19 11.15 14.13
CA LEU A 205 -9.96 11.64 13.51
C LEU A 205 -8.79 11.53 14.47
N ALA A 206 -7.66 11.07 13.97
CA ALA A 206 -6.42 11.02 14.73
C ALA A 206 -5.68 12.38 14.67
N ILE A 207 -4.81 12.63 15.67
CA ILE A 207 -3.99 13.85 15.71
C ILE A 207 -2.95 13.78 14.59
N ALA A 208 -2.89 14.81 13.75
CA ALA A 208 -1.89 15.00 12.70
C ALA A 208 -1.71 13.78 11.75
N THR A 209 -2.69 12.89 11.72
CA THR A 209 -2.69 11.71 10.84
C THR A 209 -3.92 11.79 9.94
N GLU A 210 -3.71 11.61 8.65
CA GLU A 210 -4.80 11.59 7.69
C GLU A 210 -5.71 10.40 7.92
N SER A 211 -7.00 10.67 7.93
CA SER A 211 -8.06 9.67 8.03
C SER A 211 -9.00 9.82 6.85
N ILE A 212 -9.18 8.74 6.10
CA ILE A 212 -9.99 8.71 4.89
C ILE A 212 -11.31 8.01 5.19
N TYR A 213 -12.40 8.68 4.84
CA TYR A 213 -13.76 8.17 4.94
C TYR A 213 -14.46 8.33 3.60
N SER A 214 -15.18 7.31 3.17
CA SER A 214 -15.91 7.33 1.91
C SER A 214 -17.18 6.53 2.01
N GLY A 215 -18.20 6.94 1.29
CA GLY A 215 -19.48 6.26 1.25
C GLY A 215 -20.20 6.46 -0.07
N SER A 216 -21.26 5.69 -0.22
CA SER A 216 -22.20 5.79 -1.32
C SER A 216 -23.62 5.60 -0.80
N VAL A 217 -24.55 6.41 -1.28
CA VAL A 217 -25.97 6.30 -0.94
C VAL A 217 -26.80 6.47 -2.19
N ILE A 218 -27.94 5.80 -2.22
CA ILE A 218 -28.93 5.94 -3.30
C ILE A 218 -30.12 6.72 -2.75
N GLU A 219 -30.39 7.87 -3.35
CA GLU A 219 -31.44 8.78 -2.91
C GLU A 219 -32.31 9.28 -4.08
N PRO A 220 -33.61 9.43 -3.88
CA PRO A 220 -34.46 10.17 -4.81
C PRO A 220 -34.19 11.66 -4.67
N LEU A 221 -33.77 12.31 -5.76
CA LEU A 221 -33.52 13.75 -5.83
C LEU A 221 -34.46 14.41 -6.83
N SER A 222 -34.87 15.63 -6.51
CA SER A 222 -35.73 16.48 -7.34
C SER A 222 -34.90 17.52 -8.09
N ALA A 223 -35.40 17.95 -9.25
CA ALA A 223 -34.83 19.11 -9.93
C ALA A 223 -34.84 20.33 -9.01
N GLY A 224 -33.72 21.03 -8.92
CA GLY A 224 -33.47 22.13 -8.02
C GLY A 224 -32.87 21.75 -6.66
N ASP A 225 -32.78 20.47 -6.32
CA ASP A 225 -32.07 20.04 -5.09
C ASP A 225 -30.59 20.42 -5.15
N ILE A 226 -30.12 21.04 -4.09
CA ILE A 226 -28.71 21.40 -3.88
C ILE A 226 -28.09 20.38 -2.96
N ILE A 227 -27.01 19.75 -3.43
CA ILE A 227 -26.28 18.70 -2.72
C ILE A 227 -24.90 19.24 -2.37
N ASP A 228 -24.56 19.19 -1.11
CA ASP A 228 -23.24 19.56 -0.59
C ASP A 228 -22.78 18.58 0.51
N MET A 229 -21.61 18.83 1.06
CA MET A 229 -21.07 18.09 2.20
C MET A 229 -20.76 19.04 3.35
N ALA A 230 -20.99 18.59 4.56
CA ALA A 230 -20.63 19.33 5.75
C ALA A 230 -20.01 18.41 6.80
N VAL A 231 -19.24 19.03 7.68
CA VAL A 231 -18.64 18.40 8.84
C VAL A 231 -18.96 19.24 10.09
N SER A 232 -19.22 18.57 11.20
CA SER A 232 -19.40 19.19 12.49
C SER A 232 -18.62 18.45 13.58
N ALA A 233 -18.40 19.09 14.72
CA ALA A 233 -17.73 18.47 15.86
C ALA A 233 -18.37 18.91 17.18
N ALA A 234 -18.34 18.01 18.18
CA ALA A 234 -18.81 18.29 19.52
C ALA A 234 -17.86 19.18 20.34
N ILE A 235 -16.63 19.38 19.86
CA ILE A 235 -15.60 20.23 20.46
C ILE A 235 -14.97 21.11 19.39
N ALA A 236 -14.48 22.29 19.76
CA ALA A 236 -13.77 23.14 18.83
C ALA A 236 -12.43 22.50 18.44
N LEU A 237 -12.16 22.39 17.14
CA LEU A 237 -10.91 21.83 16.62
C LEU A 237 -10.61 22.40 15.24
N THR A 238 -9.36 22.23 14.82
CA THR A 238 -8.92 22.58 13.48
C THR A 238 -8.74 21.31 12.66
N LEU A 239 -9.36 21.26 11.49
CA LEU A 239 -9.13 20.23 10.48
C LEU A 239 -8.12 20.75 9.46
N THR A 240 -7.23 19.86 9.03
CA THR A 240 -6.30 20.13 7.95
C THR A 240 -6.60 19.19 6.78
N LEU A 241 -6.91 19.79 5.65
CA LEU A 241 -6.96 19.13 4.34
C LEU A 241 -5.58 19.30 3.72
N SER A 242 -4.91 18.21 3.38
CA SER A 242 -3.59 18.22 2.76
C SER A 242 -3.66 18.52 1.26
N THR A 243 -2.52 18.54 0.58
CA THR A 243 -2.47 18.58 -0.88
C THR A 243 -2.92 17.25 -1.48
N GLY A 244 -3.57 17.29 -2.63
CA GLY A 244 -4.19 16.14 -3.27
C GLY A 244 -5.69 16.08 -3.02
N VAL A 245 -6.37 15.09 -3.57
CA VAL A 245 -7.83 14.98 -3.46
C VAL A 245 -8.22 14.61 -2.03
N THR A 246 -8.81 15.55 -1.32
CA THR A 246 -9.17 15.41 0.10
C THR A 246 -10.67 15.38 0.36
N VAL A 247 -11.46 16.00 -0.50
CA VAL A 247 -12.92 15.94 -0.45
C VAL A 247 -13.45 15.67 -1.85
N THR A 248 -14.36 14.74 -2.00
CA THR A 248 -15.08 14.52 -3.26
C THR A 248 -16.56 14.36 -3.00
N LEU A 249 -17.35 14.88 -3.92
CA LEU A 249 -18.79 14.68 -3.99
C LEU A 249 -19.18 14.50 -5.44
N SER A 250 -19.82 13.40 -5.78
CA SER A 250 -20.32 13.15 -7.12
C SER A 250 -21.69 12.50 -7.11
N VAL A 251 -22.46 12.77 -8.12
CA VAL A 251 -23.80 12.21 -8.32
C VAL A 251 -23.88 11.55 -9.70
N LYS A 252 -24.63 10.46 -9.75
CA LYS A 252 -24.96 9.74 -10.98
C LYS A 252 -26.39 9.27 -10.94
N ARG A 253 -27.19 9.68 -11.91
CA ARG A 253 -28.57 9.26 -12.04
C ARG A 253 -28.66 7.81 -12.49
N LEU A 254 -29.39 7.00 -11.74
CA LEU A 254 -29.55 5.56 -12.01
C LEU A 254 -30.77 5.30 -12.89
N ASN A 255 -31.90 5.96 -12.62
CA ASN A 255 -33.12 5.83 -13.39
C ASN A 255 -34.01 7.07 -13.24
N ASP A 256 -35.13 7.12 -13.94
CA ASP A 256 -36.18 8.09 -13.69
C ASP A 256 -36.76 7.90 -12.29
N ALA A 257 -37.16 9.01 -11.65
CA ALA A 257 -37.95 8.89 -10.43
C ALA A 257 -39.17 8.01 -10.72
N LEU A 258 -39.41 7.03 -9.86
CA LEU A 258 -40.63 6.23 -9.97
C LEU A 258 -41.79 7.22 -9.93
N ALA A 259 -42.57 7.27 -11.01
CA ALA A 259 -43.83 7.98 -10.99
C ALA A 259 -44.72 7.27 -9.95
N ASN A 260 -45.03 7.98 -8.85
CA ASN A 260 -46.02 7.52 -7.89
C ASN A 260 -47.43 7.60 -8.51
#